data_90861d0c079be92cd65c8e322168e046
#
_entry.id   90861d0c079be92cd65c8e322168e046
#
_cell.length_a   1.000
_cell.length_b   1.000
_cell.length_c   1.000
_cell.angle_alpha   90.00
_cell.angle_beta   90.00
_cell.angle_gamma   90.00
#
_symmetry.space_group_name_H-M   'P 1'
#
loop_
_entity.id
_entity.type
_entity.pdbx_description
1 polymer ?
#
loop_
_entity_poly.entity_id
_entity_poly.type
_entity_poly.pdbx_seq_one_letter_code
_entity_poly.pdbx_strand_id
1 'polypeptide(L)'
;TWEKQLKEASGELEKYGEFKGKLAESAENLYQCLKFDDEFSLKAERLYVYARMRSDEDTANDLYQDMFSRAQLLNIRASENSSYMVPEILSIPEEILKEYRSSHPGLKHFDRLLDQLLERKSHTLSKEMEQLLAQSYEATQGGSQVFTMFNNADARFPAVHDAEGKEIPLTHGNYIALLENQNRDIRKEAFENLYSVYKQFSNTLSAAFGANVKQAVFYAKARNYTSSRQASLSGNEVPESVYDNLVASVRKSLPLLHRYASLRKKLLGVEELHMYDLYVPMVAEADRHYTFEEAKDIVKTGLAPMGEEYLGLLQEGFDNRWIDIYENEGKRSG
;
A
#
# COMPACT_ATOMS: atom_id res chain seq x y z
N THR A 1 7.63 14.22 -24.90
CA THR A 1 6.84 12.99 -24.90
C THR A 1 7.46 11.97 -23.95
N TRP A 2 6.67 11.02 -23.46
CA TRP A 2 7.12 9.96 -22.54
C TRP A 2 8.30 9.16 -23.12
N GLU A 3 8.23 8.76 -24.39
CA GLU A 3 9.31 8.04 -25.10
C GLU A 3 10.66 8.77 -25.07
N LYS A 4 10.63 10.09 -25.31
CA LYS A 4 11.83 10.89 -25.27
C LYS A 4 12.44 10.92 -23.86
N GLN A 5 11.61 11.12 -22.84
CA GLN A 5 12.03 11.15 -21.43
C GLN A 5 12.58 9.80 -20.97
N LEU A 6 11.95 8.68 -21.37
CA LEU A 6 12.44 7.33 -21.07
C LEU A 6 13.84 7.09 -21.66
N LYS A 7 14.05 7.52 -22.93
CA LYS A 7 15.35 7.40 -23.56
C LYS A 7 16.43 8.25 -22.89
N GLU A 8 16.09 9.48 -22.51
CA GLU A 8 16.98 10.37 -21.77
C GLU A 8 17.34 9.77 -20.40
N ALA A 9 16.36 9.34 -19.61
CA ALA A 9 16.60 8.71 -18.31
C ALA A 9 17.44 7.41 -18.44
N SER A 10 17.16 6.58 -19.45
CA SER A 10 17.97 5.39 -19.71
C SER A 10 19.43 5.69 -20.02
N GLY A 11 19.71 6.79 -20.72
CA GLY A 11 21.09 7.26 -20.97
C GLY A 11 21.79 7.84 -19.74
N GLU A 12 21.05 8.31 -18.74
CA GLU A 12 21.61 8.86 -17.51
C GLU A 12 22.06 7.78 -16.50
N LEU A 13 21.63 6.51 -16.66
CA LEU A 13 21.98 5.43 -15.73
C LEU A 13 23.50 5.23 -15.56
N GLU A 14 24.28 5.45 -16.61
CA GLU A 14 25.73 5.27 -16.56
C GLU A 14 26.42 6.26 -15.60
N LYS A 15 25.80 7.41 -15.33
CA LYS A 15 26.33 8.42 -14.40
C LYS A 15 26.47 7.92 -12.97
N TYR A 16 25.66 6.92 -12.55
CA TYR A 16 25.86 6.27 -11.24
C TYR A 16 27.28 5.72 -11.08
N GLY A 17 27.89 5.21 -12.16
CA GLY A 17 29.24 4.69 -12.15
C GLY A 17 30.32 5.74 -11.86
N GLU A 18 30.05 7.01 -12.10
CA GLU A 18 30.99 8.11 -11.86
C GLU A 18 31.24 8.36 -10.36
N PHE A 19 30.25 8.03 -9.51
CA PHE A 19 30.30 8.23 -8.06
C PHE A 19 30.79 7.00 -7.29
N LYS A 20 30.75 5.82 -7.90
CA LYS A 20 31.09 4.55 -7.25
C LYS A 20 32.52 4.55 -6.72
N GLY A 21 32.68 4.21 -5.45
CA GLY A 21 33.97 4.16 -4.74
C GLY A 21 34.46 5.54 -4.25
N LYS A 22 33.67 6.61 -4.43
CA LYS A 22 34.10 7.99 -4.13
C LYS A 22 33.29 8.69 -3.03
N LEU A 23 32.25 8.06 -2.47
CA LEU A 23 31.35 8.74 -1.53
C LEU A 23 32.03 9.11 -0.21
N ALA A 24 33.07 8.35 0.16
CA ALA A 24 33.85 8.62 1.36
C ALA A 24 35.02 9.59 1.15
N GLU A 25 35.26 10.08 -0.09
CA GLU A 25 36.38 10.96 -0.38
C GLU A 25 36.14 12.43 0.03
N SER A 26 34.88 12.89 -0.10
CA SER A 26 34.51 14.27 0.24
C SER A 26 32.99 14.44 0.43
N ALA A 27 32.63 15.51 1.18
CA ALA A 27 31.24 15.95 1.34
C ALA A 27 30.59 16.30 -0.01
N GLU A 28 31.38 16.89 -0.94
CA GLU A 28 30.90 17.24 -2.29
C GLU A 28 30.54 16.00 -3.10
N ASN A 29 31.39 14.95 -3.11
CA ASN A 29 31.11 13.73 -3.84
C ASN A 29 29.84 13.03 -3.31
N LEU A 30 29.67 12.97 -1.99
CA LEU A 30 28.48 12.45 -1.36
C LEU A 30 27.24 13.25 -1.76
N TYR A 31 27.31 14.58 -1.69
CA TYR A 31 26.22 15.47 -2.07
C TYR A 31 25.81 15.32 -3.53
N GLN A 32 26.78 15.32 -4.44
CA GLN A 32 26.50 15.21 -5.89
C GLN A 32 25.87 13.86 -6.23
N CYS A 33 26.30 12.79 -5.59
CA CYS A 33 25.68 11.47 -5.76
C CYS A 33 24.23 11.45 -5.29
N LEU A 34 23.96 11.91 -4.06
CA LEU A 34 22.61 11.95 -3.49
C LEU A 34 21.68 12.87 -4.29
N LYS A 35 22.18 14.01 -4.72
CA LYS A 35 21.43 14.95 -5.57
C LYS A 35 21.07 14.32 -6.91
N PHE A 36 22.03 13.67 -7.55
CA PHE A 36 21.78 12.98 -8.82
C PHE A 36 20.75 11.87 -8.66
N ASP A 37 20.85 11.07 -7.60
CA ASP A 37 19.90 10.00 -7.31
C ASP A 37 18.47 10.53 -7.08
N ASP A 38 18.32 11.62 -6.34
CA ASP A 38 17.03 12.29 -6.10
C ASP A 38 16.42 12.83 -7.40
N GLU A 39 17.20 13.55 -8.21
CA GLU A 39 16.76 14.08 -9.50
C GLU A 39 16.40 12.95 -10.50
N PHE A 40 17.20 11.89 -10.53
CA PHE A 40 16.95 10.73 -11.38
C PHE A 40 15.69 9.97 -10.93
N SER A 41 15.57 9.71 -9.63
CA SER A 41 14.43 9.02 -9.03
C SER A 41 13.11 9.74 -9.34
N LEU A 42 13.08 11.08 -9.25
CA LEU A 42 11.90 11.87 -9.62
C LEU A 42 11.52 11.70 -11.10
N LYS A 43 12.50 11.63 -12.00
CA LYS A 43 12.24 11.38 -13.45
C LYS A 43 11.69 9.98 -13.67
N ALA A 44 12.32 8.98 -13.06
CA ALA A 44 11.93 7.57 -13.17
C ALA A 44 10.53 7.33 -12.58
N GLU A 45 10.22 7.94 -11.44
CA GLU A 45 8.91 7.87 -10.80
C GLU A 45 7.81 8.47 -11.71
N ARG A 46 8.02 9.64 -12.28
CA ARG A 46 7.05 10.25 -13.21
C ARG A 46 6.78 9.36 -14.43
N LEU A 47 7.82 8.75 -14.98
CA LEU A 47 7.69 7.82 -16.10
C LEU A 47 6.90 6.56 -15.69
N TYR A 48 7.22 6.03 -14.52
CA TYR A 48 6.56 4.85 -13.98
C TYR A 48 5.08 5.11 -13.65
N VAL A 49 4.80 6.19 -12.91
CA VAL A 49 3.43 6.54 -12.50
C VAL A 49 2.55 6.76 -13.73
N TYR A 50 3.03 7.52 -14.72
CA TYR A 50 2.27 7.73 -15.96
C TYR A 50 1.97 6.41 -16.68
N ALA A 51 2.98 5.57 -16.89
CA ALA A 51 2.83 4.29 -17.57
C ALA A 51 1.90 3.35 -16.78
N ARG A 52 1.99 3.37 -15.44
CA ARG A 52 1.13 2.59 -14.55
C ARG A 52 -0.33 3.01 -14.66
N MET A 53 -0.60 4.31 -14.59
CA MET A 53 -1.96 4.84 -14.71
C MET A 53 -2.57 4.49 -16.06
N ARG A 54 -1.79 4.56 -17.16
CA ARG A 54 -2.26 4.13 -18.48
C ARG A 54 -2.57 2.63 -18.54
N SER A 55 -1.73 1.80 -17.91
CA SER A 55 -1.99 0.37 -17.80
C SER A 55 -3.23 0.06 -16.94
N ASP A 56 -3.51 0.86 -15.92
CA ASP A 56 -4.68 0.68 -15.05
C ASP A 56 -6.00 1.12 -15.71
N GLU A 57 -5.95 2.06 -16.69
CA GLU A 57 -7.12 2.43 -17.51
C GLU A 57 -7.59 1.26 -18.40
N ASP A 58 -6.65 0.50 -18.96
CA ASP A 58 -6.94 -0.65 -19.82
C ASP A 58 -5.79 -1.66 -19.80
N THR A 59 -5.97 -2.68 -18.97
CA THR A 59 -4.98 -3.76 -18.80
C THR A 59 -4.83 -4.67 -20.01
N ALA A 60 -5.75 -4.61 -20.97
CA ALA A 60 -5.68 -5.36 -22.22
C ALA A 60 -4.98 -4.59 -23.35
N ASN A 61 -4.59 -3.34 -23.14
CA ASN A 61 -3.92 -2.51 -24.13
C ASN A 61 -2.42 -2.81 -24.20
N ASP A 62 -1.97 -3.42 -25.29
CA ASP A 62 -0.58 -3.84 -25.48
C ASP A 62 0.42 -2.67 -25.38
N LEU A 63 0.06 -1.48 -25.88
CA LEU A 63 0.92 -0.30 -25.77
C LEU A 63 1.14 0.13 -24.32
N TYR A 64 0.08 0.11 -23.51
CA TYR A 64 0.16 0.50 -22.10
C TYR A 64 0.94 -0.52 -21.27
N GLN A 65 0.77 -1.80 -21.57
CA GLN A 65 1.55 -2.88 -20.96
C GLN A 65 3.05 -2.78 -21.31
N ASP A 66 3.38 -2.49 -22.57
CA ASP A 66 4.77 -2.27 -23.02
C ASP A 66 5.38 -1.06 -22.30
N MET A 67 4.67 0.08 -22.25
CA MET A 67 5.14 1.27 -21.53
C MET A 67 5.41 0.96 -20.05
N PHE A 68 4.50 0.27 -19.39
CA PHE A 68 4.64 -0.10 -17.97
C PHE A 68 5.84 -1.03 -17.75
N SER A 69 5.99 -2.06 -18.58
CA SER A 69 7.12 -3.00 -18.50
C SER A 69 8.47 -2.30 -18.69
N ARG A 70 8.57 -1.37 -19.64
CA ARG A 70 9.80 -0.58 -19.88
C ARG A 70 10.11 0.38 -18.73
N ALA A 71 9.10 1.00 -18.12
CA ALA A 71 9.29 1.83 -16.93
C ALA A 71 9.74 1.01 -15.71
N GLN A 72 9.20 -0.21 -15.54
CA GLN A 72 9.69 -1.14 -14.51
C GLN A 72 11.15 -1.53 -14.74
N LEU A 73 11.53 -1.83 -15.99
CA LEU A 73 12.91 -2.16 -16.32
C LEU A 73 13.87 -0.99 -16.05
N LEU A 74 13.45 0.26 -16.30
CA LEU A 74 14.26 1.44 -15.93
C LEU A 74 14.53 1.47 -14.42
N ASN A 75 13.49 1.26 -13.58
CA ASN A 75 13.64 1.24 -12.12
C ASN A 75 14.53 0.09 -11.63
N ILE A 76 14.42 -1.11 -12.22
CA ILE A 76 15.30 -2.23 -11.91
C ILE A 76 16.76 -1.86 -12.20
N ARG A 77 17.05 -1.35 -13.38
CA ARG A 77 18.40 -0.93 -13.76
C ARG A 77 18.93 0.20 -12.88
N ALA A 78 18.08 1.16 -12.51
CA ALA A 78 18.47 2.21 -11.57
C ALA A 78 18.87 1.64 -10.23
N SER A 79 18.08 0.72 -9.67
CA SER A 79 18.39 0.03 -8.42
C SER A 79 19.69 -0.78 -8.49
N GLU A 80 19.94 -1.45 -9.61
CA GLU A 80 21.22 -2.17 -9.83
C GLU A 80 22.41 -1.21 -9.84
N ASN A 81 22.31 -0.10 -10.59
CA ASN A 81 23.40 0.87 -10.71
C ASN A 81 23.66 1.66 -9.41
N SER A 82 22.62 1.92 -8.60
CA SER A 82 22.72 2.63 -7.32
C SER A 82 23.03 1.72 -6.13
N SER A 83 23.05 0.39 -6.30
CA SER A 83 23.17 -0.60 -5.23
C SER A 83 24.39 -0.45 -4.32
N TYR A 84 25.46 0.19 -4.79
CA TYR A 84 26.68 0.47 -4.02
C TYR A 84 26.50 1.63 -3.03
N MET A 85 25.53 2.54 -3.23
CA MET A 85 25.41 3.80 -2.48
C MET A 85 25.24 3.55 -0.97
N VAL A 86 24.26 2.73 -0.59
CA VAL A 86 23.99 2.45 0.83
C VAL A 86 25.20 1.81 1.52
N PRO A 87 25.82 0.73 1.01
CA PRO A 87 27.03 0.17 1.60
C PRO A 87 28.18 1.19 1.71
N GLU A 88 28.43 2.01 0.71
CA GLU A 88 29.48 3.04 0.77
C GLU A 88 29.19 4.10 1.82
N ILE A 89 27.98 4.65 1.88
CA ILE A 89 27.57 5.62 2.90
C ILE A 89 27.75 5.04 4.31
N LEU A 90 27.31 3.80 4.55
CA LEU A 90 27.45 3.13 5.84
C LEU A 90 28.91 2.77 6.20
N SER A 91 29.81 2.74 5.23
CA SER A 91 31.25 2.56 5.46
C SER A 91 31.97 3.85 5.90
N ILE A 92 31.36 5.03 5.67
CA ILE A 92 31.91 6.31 6.13
C ILE A 92 31.89 6.33 7.67
N PRO A 93 33.01 6.63 8.35
CA PRO A 93 33.02 6.80 9.80
C PRO A 93 32.01 7.88 10.24
N GLU A 94 31.30 7.62 11.33
CA GLU A 94 30.23 8.53 11.78
C GLU A 94 30.73 9.98 12.03
N GLU A 95 31.95 10.15 12.54
CA GLU A 95 32.53 11.46 12.77
C GLU A 95 32.80 12.20 11.44
N ILE A 96 33.25 11.50 10.41
CA ILE A 96 33.45 12.06 9.08
C ILE A 96 32.11 12.42 8.45
N LEU A 97 31.10 11.56 8.58
CA LEU A 97 29.77 11.86 8.05
C LEU A 97 29.14 13.08 8.74
N LYS A 98 29.32 13.24 10.09
CA LYS A 98 28.92 14.45 10.81
C LYS A 98 29.65 15.70 10.32
N GLU A 99 30.97 15.60 10.05
CA GLU A 99 31.76 16.67 9.47
C GLU A 99 31.23 17.06 8.08
N TYR A 100 30.94 16.07 7.22
CA TYR A 100 30.38 16.31 5.87
C TYR A 100 29.04 17.04 5.96
N ARG A 101 28.12 16.60 6.83
CA ARG A 101 26.83 17.23 7.04
C ARG A 101 26.93 18.67 7.54
N SER A 102 27.91 18.96 8.40
CA SER A 102 28.13 20.31 8.95
C SER A 102 28.82 21.25 7.98
N SER A 103 29.72 20.74 7.12
CA SER A 103 30.53 21.54 6.18
C SER A 103 29.83 21.80 4.85
N HIS A 104 28.91 20.93 4.42
CA HIS A 104 28.24 21.06 3.13
C HIS A 104 26.74 21.36 3.27
N PRO A 105 26.28 22.60 3.01
CA PRO A 105 24.88 23.01 3.22
C PRO A 105 23.84 22.19 2.45
N GLY A 106 24.21 21.66 1.28
CA GLY A 106 23.33 20.85 0.44
C GLY A 106 23.00 19.48 1.06
N LEU A 107 23.87 18.94 1.92
CA LEU A 107 23.63 17.69 2.62
C LEU A 107 22.51 17.79 3.65
N LYS A 108 22.16 18.99 4.12
CA LYS A 108 21.04 19.23 5.02
C LYS A 108 19.71 18.72 4.45
N HIS A 109 19.54 18.79 3.13
CA HIS A 109 18.36 18.22 2.45
C HIS A 109 18.23 16.71 2.67
N PHE A 110 19.36 16.02 2.80
CA PHE A 110 19.45 14.57 2.95
C PHE A 110 19.62 14.11 4.41
N ASP A 111 19.53 15.01 5.40
CA ASP A 111 19.70 14.67 6.82
C ASP A 111 18.82 13.48 7.23
N ARG A 112 17.55 13.52 6.87
CA ARG A 112 16.62 12.43 7.21
C ARG A 112 17.03 11.09 6.57
N LEU A 113 17.41 11.11 5.29
CA LEU A 113 17.88 9.91 4.58
C LEU A 113 19.10 9.31 5.29
N LEU A 114 20.07 10.16 5.62
CA LEU A 114 21.31 9.74 6.27
C LEU A 114 21.05 9.21 7.69
N ASP A 115 20.16 9.85 8.46
CA ASP A 115 19.74 9.36 9.78
C ASP A 115 19.09 7.98 9.68
N GLN A 116 18.16 7.79 8.74
CA GLN A 116 17.50 6.50 8.51
C GLN A 116 18.50 5.39 8.12
N LEU A 117 19.51 5.71 7.31
CA LEU A 117 20.54 4.74 6.95
C LEU A 117 21.40 4.36 8.16
N LEU A 118 21.77 5.34 9.01
CA LEU A 118 22.54 5.08 10.23
C LEU A 118 21.74 4.25 11.24
N GLU A 119 20.46 4.54 11.45
CA GLU A 119 19.60 3.76 12.34
C GLU A 119 19.48 2.30 11.88
N ARG A 120 19.39 2.06 10.56
CA ARG A 120 19.33 0.71 10.00
C ARG A 120 20.66 -0.04 10.08
N LYS A 121 21.77 0.65 10.33
CA LYS A 121 23.11 0.02 10.38
C LYS A 121 23.19 -1.14 11.37
N SER A 122 22.57 -1.00 12.55
CA SER A 122 22.53 -2.05 13.58
C SER A 122 21.70 -3.28 13.17
N HIS A 123 20.86 -3.14 12.15
CA HIS A 123 19.96 -4.16 11.61
C HIS A 123 20.36 -4.63 10.21
N THR A 124 21.49 -4.12 9.70
CA THR A 124 22.09 -4.53 8.43
C THR A 124 23.18 -5.56 8.72
N LEU A 125 23.13 -6.68 8.02
CA LEU A 125 24.07 -7.80 8.21
C LEU A 125 25.24 -7.71 7.23
N SER A 126 26.16 -8.68 7.31
CA SER A 126 27.22 -8.80 6.31
C SER A 126 26.61 -9.08 4.93
N LYS A 127 27.37 -8.75 3.87
CA LYS A 127 26.92 -8.94 2.49
C LYS A 127 26.48 -10.37 2.20
N GLU A 128 27.21 -11.36 2.71
CA GLU A 128 26.93 -12.78 2.53
C GLU A 128 25.61 -13.17 3.23
N MET A 129 25.39 -12.66 4.43
CA MET A 129 24.16 -12.91 5.19
C MET A 129 22.94 -12.21 4.56
N GLU A 130 23.09 -10.97 4.07
CA GLU A 130 22.03 -10.27 3.33
C GLU A 130 21.65 -11.02 2.05
N GLN A 131 22.64 -11.53 1.32
CA GLN A 131 22.41 -12.34 0.13
C GLN A 131 21.68 -13.64 0.46
N LEU A 132 22.05 -14.32 1.56
CA LEU A 132 21.38 -15.52 2.02
C LEU A 132 19.92 -15.24 2.43
N LEU A 133 19.68 -14.14 3.18
CA LEU A 133 18.32 -13.73 3.54
C LEU A 133 17.48 -13.36 2.32
N ALA A 134 18.07 -12.69 1.33
CA ALA A 134 17.37 -12.39 0.08
C ALA A 134 16.96 -13.67 -0.67
N GLN A 135 17.83 -14.67 -0.76
CA GLN A 135 17.50 -15.97 -1.35
C GLN A 135 16.43 -16.74 -0.56
N SER A 136 16.42 -16.62 0.77
CA SER A 136 15.42 -17.29 1.61
C SER A 136 14.02 -16.67 1.48
N TYR A 137 13.92 -15.43 0.97
CA TYR A 137 12.65 -14.69 0.90
C TYR A 137 11.59 -15.41 0.06
N GLU A 138 11.97 -15.89 -1.12
CA GLU A 138 11.06 -16.64 -2.00
C GLU A 138 10.54 -17.91 -1.32
N ALA A 139 11.44 -18.68 -0.67
CA ALA A 139 11.06 -19.92 0.02
C ALA A 139 10.13 -19.69 1.21
N THR A 140 10.20 -18.52 1.85
CA THR A 140 9.41 -18.19 3.04
C THR A 140 8.05 -17.54 2.72
N GLN A 141 7.80 -17.14 1.47
CA GLN A 141 6.52 -16.57 1.03
C GLN A 141 5.38 -17.60 0.89
N GLY A 142 5.66 -18.88 1.02
CA GLY A 142 4.68 -19.95 0.78
C GLY A 142 3.38 -19.80 1.55
N GLY A 143 3.44 -19.36 2.81
CA GLY A 143 2.22 -19.13 3.62
C GLY A 143 1.29 -18.06 3.03
N SER A 144 1.83 -16.95 2.57
CA SER A 144 1.08 -15.87 1.93
C SER A 144 0.53 -16.30 0.56
N GLN A 145 1.34 -17.03 -0.22
CA GLN A 145 0.93 -17.54 -1.53
C GLN A 145 -0.22 -18.54 -1.43
N VAL A 146 -0.18 -19.46 -0.46
CA VAL A 146 -1.28 -20.41 -0.20
C VAL A 146 -2.57 -19.66 0.12
N PHE A 147 -2.52 -18.63 0.97
CA PHE A 147 -3.70 -17.82 1.26
C PHE A 147 -4.20 -17.09 0.00
N THR A 148 -3.31 -16.50 -0.79
CA THR A 148 -3.67 -15.78 -2.01
C THR A 148 -4.35 -16.70 -3.04
N MET A 149 -3.82 -17.90 -3.26
CA MET A 149 -4.42 -18.87 -4.18
C MET A 149 -5.78 -19.35 -3.67
N PHE A 150 -5.87 -19.70 -2.39
CA PHE A 150 -7.13 -20.07 -1.77
C PHE A 150 -8.18 -18.96 -1.93
N ASN A 151 -7.85 -17.75 -1.50
CA ASN A 151 -8.79 -16.63 -1.42
C ASN A 151 -9.26 -16.15 -2.79
N ASN A 152 -8.36 -16.07 -3.77
CA ASN A 152 -8.65 -15.45 -5.06
C ASN A 152 -9.01 -16.47 -6.17
N ALA A 153 -8.58 -17.73 -6.02
CA ALA A 153 -8.77 -18.73 -7.07
C ALA A 153 -9.65 -19.91 -6.65
N ASP A 154 -9.46 -20.45 -5.44
CA ASP A 154 -10.08 -21.73 -5.05
C ASP A 154 -11.37 -21.56 -4.26
N ALA A 155 -11.52 -20.48 -3.48
CA ALA A 155 -12.71 -20.26 -2.66
C ALA A 155 -13.96 -20.12 -3.56
N ARG A 156 -14.92 -21.01 -3.34
CA ARG A 156 -16.23 -20.99 -4.00
C ARG A 156 -17.29 -20.93 -2.92
N PHE A 157 -18.07 -19.86 -2.94
CA PHE A 157 -19.11 -19.64 -1.95
C PHE A 157 -20.44 -20.19 -2.45
N PRO A 158 -21.27 -20.83 -1.59
CA PRO A 158 -22.64 -21.15 -1.94
C PRO A 158 -23.39 -19.89 -2.37
N ALA A 159 -24.34 -20.04 -3.30
CA ALA A 159 -25.17 -18.93 -3.73
C ALA A 159 -26.08 -18.43 -2.59
N VAL A 160 -26.51 -17.19 -2.70
CA VAL A 160 -27.51 -16.55 -1.81
C VAL A 160 -28.83 -16.50 -2.57
N HIS A 161 -29.94 -16.63 -1.87
CA HIS A 161 -31.28 -16.58 -2.48
C HIS A 161 -31.92 -15.20 -2.24
N ASP A 162 -32.49 -14.62 -3.31
CA ASP A 162 -33.30 -13.40 -3.17
C ASP A 162 -34.68 -13.72 -2.53
N ALA A 163 -35.51 -12.69 -2.37
CA ALA A 163 -36.84 -12.83 -1.76
C ALA A 163 -37.78 -13.74 -2.58
N GLU A 164 -37.53 -13.92 -3.86
CA GLU A 164 -38.26 -14.76 -4.80
C GLU A 164 -37.69 -16.19 -4.90
N GLY A 165 -36.60 -16.47 -4.18
CA GLY A 165 -35.89 -17.76 -4.20
C GLY A 165 -34.96 -17.96 -5.38
N LYS A 166 -34.61 -16.92 -6.11
CA LYS A 166 -33.62 -16.97 -7.19
C LYS A 166 -32.20 -16.90 -6.64
N GLU A 167 -31.35 -17.75 -7.18
CA GLU A 167 -29.93 -17.79 -6.81
C GLU A 167 -29.17 -16.55 -7.29
N ILE A 168 -28.41 -15.95 -6.36
CA ILE A 168 -27.45 -14.88 -6.60
C ILE A 168 -26.06 -15.45 -6.31
N PRO A 169 -25.13 -15.52 -7.28
CA PRO A 169 -23.76 -15.96 -7.03
C PRO A 169 -23.08 -15.07 -5.98
N LEU A 170 -22.53 -15.68 -4.93
CA LEU A 170 -21.80 -14.95 -3.89
C LEU A 170 -20.32 -14.82 -4.28
N THR A 171 -19.80 -13.61 -4.26
CA THR A 171 -18.40 -13.27 -4.53
C THR A 171 -17.89 -12.27 -3.50
N HIS A 172 -16.57 -12.10 -3.41
CA HIS A 172 -15.99 -11.03 -2.59
C HIS A 172 -16.48 -9.64 -3.02
N GLY A 173 -16.67 -9.43 -4.32
CA GLY A 173 -17.08 -8.14 -4.88
C GLY A 173 -18.49 -7.72 -4.51
N ASN A 174 -19.44 -8.66 -4.43
CA ASN A 174 -20.83 -8.33 -4.11
C ASN A 174 -21.23 -8.61 -2.65
N TYR A 175 -20.32 -9.15 -1.84
CA TYR A 175 -20.62 -9.51 -0.45
C TYR A 175 -21.13 -8.32 0.39
N ILE A 176 -20.46 -7.17 0.29
CA ILE A 176 -20.87 -5.98 1.06
C ILE A 176 -22.24 -5.48 0.61
N ALA A 177 -22.49 -5.43 -0.71
CA ALA A 177 -23.80 -5.04 -1.25
C ALA A 177 -24.92 -5.98 -0.75
N LEU A 178 -24.64 -7.29 -0.62
CA LEU A 178 -25.58 -8.24 -0.02
C LEU A 178 -25.80 -7.97 1.48
N LEU A 179 -24.78 -7.53 2.22
CA LEU A 179 -24.91 -7.15 3.64
C LEU A 179 -25.64 -5.81 3.85
N GLU A 180 -25.72 -4.97 2.82
CA GLU A 180 -26.51 -3.73 2.82
C GLU A 180 -27.99 -3.98 2.52
N ASN A 181 -28.37 -5.18 2.06
CA ASN A 181 -29.74 -5.52 1.71
C ASN A 181 -30.68 -5.35 2.90
N GLN A 182 -31.89 -4.77 2.67
CA GLN A 182 -32.90 -4.57 3.71
C GLN A 182 -33.47 -5.91 4.24
N ASN A 183 -33.52 -6.96 3.42
CA ASN A 183 -33.94 -8.30 3.86
C ASN A 183 -32.83 -8.95 4.71
N ARG A 184 -33.16 -9.21 5.98
CA ARG A 184 -32.23 -9.78 6.96
C ARG A 184 -31.78 -11.20 6.63
N ASP A 185 -32.67 -11.99 6.03
CA ASP A 185 -32.37 -13.38 5.69
C ASP A 185 -31.31 -13.46 4.59
N ILE A 186 -31.37 -12.56 3.61
CA ILE A 186 -30.35 -12.40 2.56
C ILE A 186 -28.98 -12.05 3.17
N ARG A 187 -28.93 -11.07 4.08
CA ARG A 187 -27.69 -10.70 4.78
C ARG A 187 -27.10 -11.85 5.57
N LYS A 188 -27.96 -12.55 6.30
CA LYS A 188 -27.57 -13.71 7.12
C LYS A 188 -27.02 -14.83 6.25
N GLU A 189 -27.72 -15.19 5.17
CA GLU A 189 -27.28 -16.23 4.25
C GLU A 189 -25.96 -15.88 3.59
N ALA A 190 -25.79 -14.63 3.12
CA ALA A 190 -24.54 -14.17 2.55
C ALA A 190 -23.37 -14.31 3.54
N PHE A 191 -23.57 -13.90 4.79
CA PHE A 191 -22.56 -14.01 5.84
C PHE A 191 -22.23 -15.49 6.15
N GLU A 192 -23.23 -16.32 6.39
CA GLU A 192 -23.05 -17.73 6.73
C GLU A 192 -22.39 -18.49 5.57
N ASN A 193 -22.81 -18.26 4.33
CA ASN A 193 -22.25 -18.91 3.14
C ASN A 193 -20.79 -18.52 2.92
N LEU A 194 -20.43 -17.25 3.05
CA LEU A 194 -19.05 -16.81 2.92
C LEU A 194 -18.16 -17.45 4.00
N TYR A 195 -18.55 -17.34 5.27
CA TYR A 195 -17.73 -17.85 6.37
C TYR A 195 -17.75 -19.37 6.50
N SER A 196 -18.74 -20.08 5.93
CA SER A 196 -18.76 -21.54 5.90
C SER A 196 -17.52 -22.10 5.19
N VAL A 197 -17.11 -21.47 4.08
CA VAL A 197 -15.92 -21.86 3.31
C VAL A 197 -14.64 -21.62 4.10
N TYR A 198 -14.47 -20.42 4.71
CA TYR A 198 -13.31 -20.15 5.56
C TYR A 198 -13.24 -21.09 6.76
N LYS A 199 -14.38 -21.43 7.36
CA LYS A 199 -14.46 -22.38 8.48
C LYS A 199 -14.05 -23.79 8.05
N GLN A 200 -14.46 -24.23 6.87
CA GLN A 200 -14.08 -25.53 6.31
C GLN A 200 -12.55 -25.66 6.17
N PHE A 201 -11.86 -24.58 5.79
CA PHE A 201 -10.40 -24.56 5.58
C PHE A 201 -9.62 -23.97 6.76
N SER A 202 -10.23 -23.87 7.95
CA SER A 202 -9.63 -23.21 9.13
C SER A 202 -8.24 -23.73 9.50
N ASN A 203 -8.02 -25.05 9.41
CA ASN A 203 -6.72 -25.65 9.72
C ASN A 203 -5.64 -25.25 8.71
N THR A 204 -5.97 -25.26 7.42
CA THR A 204 -5.05 -24.85 6.35
C THR A 204 -4.72 -23.37 6.47
N LEU A 205 -5.73 -22.53 6.69
CA LEU A 205 -5.55 -21.08 6.85
C LEU A 205 -4.75 -20.75 8.12
N SER A 206 -4.99 -21.47 9.22
CA SER A 206 -4.21 -21.32 10.44
C SER A 206 -2.74 -21.72 10.25
N ALA A 207 -2.48 -22.77 9.47
CA ALA A 207 -1.11 -23.19 9.14
C ALA A 207 -0.41 -22.14 8.25
N ALA A 208 -1.10 -21.61 7.24
CA ALA A 208 -0.58 -20.55 6.36
C ALA A 208 -0.29 -19.26 7.14
N PHE A 209 -1.22 -18.83 8.01
CA PHE A 209 -1.02 -17.69 8.90
C PHE A 209 0.16 -17.90 9.87
N GLY A 210 0.25 -19.11 10.48
CA GLY A 210 1.35 -19.47 11.35
C GLY A 210 2.71 -19.46 10.64
N ALA A 211 2.76 -19.85 9.36
CA ALA A 211 3.98 -19.75 8.54
C ALA A 211 4.38 -18.29 8.32
N ASN A 212 3.43 -17.41 8.01
CA ASN A 212 3.67 -15.97 7.85
C ASN A 212 4.19 -15.33 9.14
N VAL A 213 3.59 -15.63 10.30
CA VAL A 213 4.08 -15.14 11.59
C VAL A 213 5.50 -15.62 11.88
N LYS A 214 5.81 -16.91 11.62
CA LYS A 214 7.15 -17.46 11.79
C LYS A 214 8.17 -16.79 10.88
N GLN A 215 7.80 -16.48 9.64
CA GLN A 215 8.62 -15.70 8.72
C GLN A 215 8.96 -14.33 9.30
N ALA A 216 7.95 -13.56 9.75
CA ALA A 216 8.17 -12.23 10.33
C ALA A 216 9.09 -12.29 11.56
N VAL A 217 8.90 -13.28 12.44
CA VAL A 217 9.76 -13.51 13.62
C VAL A 217 11.18 -13.90 13.22
N PHE A 218 11.34 -14.74 12.19
CA PHE A 218 12.65 -15.16 11.69
C PHE A 218 13.46 -13.95 11.19
N TYR A 219 12.87 -13.11 10.30
CA TYR A 219 13.59 -11.94 9.75
C TYR A 219 13.88 -10.89 10.82
N ALA A 220 12.96 -10.67 11.76
CA ALA A 220 13.20 -9.76 12.89
C ALA A 220 14.41 -10.21 13.71
N LYS A 221 14.46 -11.49 14.09
CA LYS A 221 15.61 -12.07 14.85
C LYS A 221 16.90 -12.02 14.05
N ALA A 222 16.87 -12.42 12.77
CA ALA A 222 18.04 -12.42 11.91
C ALA A 222 18.67 -11.02 11.80
N ARG A 223 17.86 -9.97 11.82
CA ARG A 223 18.27 -8.56 11.74
C ARG A 223 18.43 -7.87 13.10
N ASN A 224 18.53 -8.64 14.19
CA ASN A 224 18.75 -8.12 15.55
C ASN A 224 17.66 -7.21 16.09
N TYR A 225 16.41 -7.35 15.63
CA TYR A 225 15.28 -6.69 16.27
C TYR A 225 14.82 -7.47 17.51
N THR A 226 14.34 -6.77 18.52
CA THR A 226 13.83 -7.40 19.76
C THR A 226 12.50 -8.15 19.52
N SER A 227 11.73 -7.73 18.53
CA SER A 227 10.46 -8.34 18.16
C SER A 227 10.13 -8.09 16.69
N SER A 228 9.22 -8.90 16.11
CA SER A 228 8.66 -8.63 14.79
C SER A 228 7.84 -7.32 14.76
N ARG A 229 7.25 -6.92 15.88
CA ARG A 229 6.56 -5.63 16.01
C ARG A 229 7.54 -4.47 15.86
N GLN A 230 8.65 -4.50 16.59
CA GLN A 230 9.70 -3.50 16.44
C GLN A 230 10.21 -3.44 15.00
N ALA A 231 10.52 -4.59 14.40
CA ALA A 231 10.97 -4.66 13.00
C ALA A 231 9.96 -4.04 12.02
N SER A 232 8.66 -4.28 12.23
CA SER A 232 7.60 -3.74 11.38
C SER A 232 7.43 -2.23 11.53
N LEU A 233 7.58 -1.69 12.74
CA LEU A 233 7.41 -0.27 13.03
C LEU A 233 8.65 0.56 12.67
N SER A 234 9.85 -0.03 12.73
CA SER A 234 11.12 0.67 12.50
C SER A 234 11.24 1.23 11.08
N GLY A 235 10.64 0.59 10.08
CA GLY A 235 10.64 1.07 8.71
C GLY A 235 10.00 2.46 8.52
N ASN A 236 9.05 2.80 9.40
CA ASN A 236 8.36 4.09 9.44
C ASN A 236 8.79 4.94 10.65
N GLU A 237 9.83 4.56 11.36
CA GLU A 237 10.33 5.24 12.57
C GLU A 237 9.25 5.43 13.66
N VAL A 238 8.30 4.49 13.75
CA VAL A 238 7.20 4.55 14.72
C VAL A 238 7.64 3.85 16.01
N PRO A 239 7.74 4.56 17.14
CA PRO A 239 8.01 3.94 18.44
C PRO A 239 6.91 2.95 18.84
N GLU A 240 7.28 1.83 19.48
CA GLU A 240 6.30 0.84 19.98
C GLU A 240 5.28 1.44 20.93
N SER A 241 5.64 2.51 21.66
CA SER A 241 4.72 3.27 22.53
C SER A 241 3.54 3.90 21.77
N VAL A 242 3.72 4.29 20.52
CA VAL A 242 2.62 4.80 19.65
C VAL A 242 1.61 3.68 19.39
N TYR A 243 2.10 2.49 19.05
CA TYR A 243 1.25 1.31 18.87
C TYR A 243 0.48 0.96 20.15
N ASP A 244 1.17 0.90 21.29
CA ASP A 244 0.54 0.63 22.59
C ASP A 244 -0.50 1.67 22.96
N ASN A 245 -0.19 2.96 22.72
CA ASN A 245 -1.12 4.06 22.95
C ASN A 245 -2.35 3.98 22.03
N LEU A 246 -2.17 3.59 20.77
CA LEU A 246 -3.30 3.36 19.86
C LEU A 246 -4.25 2.30 20.41
N VAL A 247 -3.71 1.15 20.82
CA VAL A 247 -4.52 0.06 21.41
C VAL A 247 -5.22 0.53 22.67
N ALA A 248 -4.52 1.24 23.58
CA ALA A 248 -5.11 1.78 24.81
C ALA A 248 -6.22 2.79 24.52
N SER A 249 -6.02 3.69 23.55
CA SER A 249 -6.98 4.72 23.16
C SER A 249 -8.25 4.10 22.53
N VAL A 250 -8.08 3.11 21.66
CA VAL A 250 -9.21 2.36 21.08
C VAL A 250 -9.99 1.66 22.20
N ARG A 251 -9.30 0.95 23.10
CA ARG A 251 -9.95 0.28 24.25
C ARG A 251 -10.73 1.24 25.13
N LYS A 252 -10.18 2.41 25.41
CA LYS A 252 -10.86 3.47 26.16
C LYS A 252 -12.13 3.97 25.46
N SER A 253 -12.14 3.94 24.13
CA SER A 253 -13.27 4.40 23.31
C SER A 253 -14.33 3.30 23.03
N LEU A 254 -14.07 2.02 23.36
CA LEU A 254 -15.02 0.91 23.17
C LEU A 254 -16.43 1.17 23.74
N PRO A 255 -16.61 1.84 24.91
CA PRO A 255 -17.94 2.16 25.41
C PRO A 255 -18.78 2.98 24.42
N LEU A 256 -18.15 3.86 23.63
CA LEU A 256 -18.82 4.64 22.59
C LEU A 256 -19.28 3.74 21.43
N LEU A 257 -18.41 2.82 21.01
CA LEU A 257 -18.76 1.82 19.99
C LEU A 257 -19.91 0.92 20.48
N HIS A 258 -19.90 0.50 21.73
CA HIS A 258 -20.99 -0.30 22.29
C HIS A 258 -22.33 0.48 22.34
N ARG A 259 -22.26 1.80 22.64
CA ARG A 259 -23.45 2.66 22.55
C ARG A 259 -23.97 2.77 21.14
N TYR A 260 -23.09 2.93 20.16
CA TYR A 260 -23.47 2.95 18.75
C TYR A 260 -24.09 1.62 18.31
N ALA A 261 -23.48 0.49 18.67
CA ALA A 261 -24.04 -0.84 18.38
C ALA A 261 -25.44 -1.03 19.02
N SER A 262 -25.63 -0.55 20.27
CA SER A 262 -26.92 -0.57 20.95
C SER A 262 -27.98 0.30 20.26
N LEU A 263 -27.57 1.49 19.79
CA LEU A 263 -28.45 2.35 19.00
C LEU A 263 -28.83 1.69 17.67
N ARG A 264 -27.83 1.11 16.97
CA ARG A 264 -28.05 0.38 15.71
C ARG A 264 -29.04 -0.77 15.89
N LYS A 265 -28.85 -1.59 16.92
CA LYS A 265 -29.77 -2.66 17.29
C LYS A 265 -31.22 -2.14 17.44
N LYS A 266 -31.37 -1.02 18.17
CA LYS A 266 -32.68 -0.41 18.40
C LYS A 266 -33.33 0.12 17.13
N LEU A 267 -32.55 0.81 16.28
CA LEU A 267 -33.07 1.39 15.04
C LEU A 267 -33.44 0.33 14.00
N LEU A 268 -32.69 -0.77 13.95
CA LEU A 268 -33.01 -1.90 13.08
C LEU A 268 -34.14 -2.79 13.62
N GLY A 269 -34.57 -2.60 14.86
CA GLY A 269 -35.67 -3.37 15.47
C GLY A 269 -35.37 -4.87 15.68
N VAL A 270 -34.06 -5.24 15.80
CA VAL A 270 -33.65 -6.64 15.94
C VAL A 270 -33.46 -7.01 17.42
N GLU A 271 -33.82 -8.26 17.80
CA GLU A 271 -33.60 -8.74 19.15
C GLU A 271 -32.13 -8.93 19.50
N GLU A 272 -31.34 -9.41 18.53
CA GLU A 272 -29.90 -9.54 18.63
C GLU A 272 -29.24 -8.92 17.37
N LEU A 273 -28.21 -8.09 17.60
CA LEU A 273 -27.39 -7.54 16.54
C LEU A 273 -26.28 -8.53 16.20
N HIS A 274 -26.24 -8.99 14.96
CA HIS A 274 -25.20 -9.86 14.44
C HIS A 274 -24.25 -9.11 13.50
N MET A 275 -23.13 -9.74 13.14
CA MET A 275 -22.14 -9.15 12.23
C MET A 275 -22.74 -8.79 10.86
N TYR A 276 -23.69 -9.58 10.37
CA TYR A 276 -24.39 -9.32 9.12
C TYR A 276 -25.40 -8.13 9.18
N ASP A 277 -25.63 -7.56 10.38
CA ASP A 277 -26.48 -6.39 10.55
C ASP A 277 -25.67 -5.07 10.59
N LEU A 278 -24.32 -5.12 10.40
CA LEU A 278 -23.49 -3.95 10.60
C LEU A 278 -23.44 -3.02 9.37
N TYR A 279 -23.78 -3.48 8.19
CA TYR A 279 -23.70 -2.70 6.95
C TYR A 279 -25.04 -2.13 6.49
N VAL A 280 -26.16 -2.79 6.83
CA VAL A 280 -27.48 -2.33 6.40
C VAL A 280 -27.75 -0.90 6.88
N PRO A 281 -28.29 0.00 6.05
CA PRO A 281 -28.69 1.35 6.44
C PRO A 281 -29.70 1.35 7.61
N MET A 282 -29.48 2.23 8.60
CA MET A 282 -30.39 2.40 9.75
C MET A 282 -31.50 3.41 9.48
N VAL A 283 -31.40 4.16 8.42
CA VAL A 283 -32.40 5.15 7.97
C VAL A 283 -32.94 4.73 6.62
N ALA A 284 -34.16 5.15 6.30
CA ALA A 284 -34.72 4.89 4.98
C ALA A 284 -33.82 5.47 3.90
N GLU A 285 -33.48 4.66 2.93
CA GLU A 285 -32.63 5.03 1.82
C GLU A 285 -33.36 6.02 0.92
N ALA A 286 -32.72 7.15 0.63
CA ALA A 286 -33.15 7.99 -0.44
C ALA A 286 -32.51 7.42 -1.72
N ASP A 287 -33.27 6.66 -2.49
CA ASP A 287 -32.86 6.11 -3.78
C ASP A 287 -32.68 7.26 -4.80
N ARG A 288 -31.49 7.89 -4.74
CA ARG A 288 -31.14 9.02 -5.59
C ARG A 288 -29.85 8.69 -6.37
N HIS A 289 -30.01 8.63 -7.67
CA HIS A 289 -28.88 8.56 -8.58
C HIS A 289 -28.33 9.96 -8.84
N TYR A 290 -27.00 10.07 -8.83
CA TYR A 290 -26.30 11.31 -9.13
C TYR A 290 -25.53 11.16 -10.43
N THR A 291 -25.62 12.14 -11.30
CA THR A 291 -24.72 12.26 -12.44
C THR A 291 -23.33 12.69 -11.98
N PHE A 292 -22.30 12.46 -12.80
CA PHE A 292 -20.96 12.91 -12.47
C PHE A 292 -20.88 14.44 -12.29
N GLU A 293 -21.64 15.21 -13.10
CA GLU A 293 -21.70 16.67 -12.96
C GLU A 293 -22.31 17.11 -11.62
N GLU A 294 -23.40 16.48 -11.19
CA GLU A 294 -23.99 16.73 -9.87
C GLU A 294 -23.02 16.35 -8.74
N ALA A 295 -22.29 15.23 -8.90
CA ALA A 295 -21.29 14.81 -7.92
C ALA A 295 -20.14 15.84 -7.80
N LYS A 296 -19.67 16.43 -8.92
CA LYS A 296 -18.67 17.52 -8.89
C LYS A 296 -19.17 18.73 -8.09
N ASP A 297 -20.40 19.14 -8.28
CA ASP A 297 -20.98 20.29 -7.56
C ASP A 297 -21.16 20.02 -6.06
N ILE A 298 -21.58 18.79 -5.71
CA ILE A 298 -21.68 18.34 -4.31
C ILE A 298 -20.29 18.36 -3.64
N VAL A 299 -19.29 17.80 -4.31
CA VAL A 299 -17.91 17.74 -3.80
C VAL A 299 -17.34 19.14 -3.61
N LYS A 300 -17.49 20.05 -4.59
CA LYS A 300 -17.05 21.45 -4.47
C LYS A 300 -17.73 22.15 -3.31
N THR A 301 -19.04 21.97 -3.16
CA THR A 301 -19.80 22.57 -2.05
C THR A 301 -19.32 22.02 -0.70
N GLY A 302 -19.14 20.71 -0.59
CA GLY A 302 -18.65 20.05 0.63
C GLY A 302 -17.23 20.44 1.01
N LEU A 303 -16.36 20.72 0.03
CA LEU A 303 -14.97 21.11 0.23
C LEU A 303 -14.74 22.61 0.26
N ALA A 304 -15.80 23.45 0.14
CA ALA A 304 -15.70 24.90 0.20
C ALA A 304 -14.92 25.42 1.46
N PRO A 305 -15.04 24.80 2.65
CA PRO A 305 -14.27 25.22 3.82
C PRO A 305 -12.73 25.07 3.67
N MET A 306 -12.25 24.31 2.67
CA MET A 306 -10.82 24.15 2.39
C MET A 306 -10.18 25.37 1.71
N GLY A 307 -11.00 26.30 1.25
CA GLY A 307 -10.57 27.55 0.62
C GLY A 307 -10.43 27.50 -0.90
N GLU A 308 -10.28 28.67 -1.50
CA GLU A 308 -10.30 28.85 -2.96
C GLU A 308 -9.13 28.17 -3.67
N GLU A 309 -7.94 28.14 -3.06
CA GLU A 309 -6.77 27.46 -3.62
C GLU A 309 -7.02 25.96 -3.80
N TYR A 310 -7.59 25.32 -2.78
CA TYR A 310 -7.93 23.89 -2.84
C TYR A 310 -9.02 23.62 -3.89
N LEU A 311 -10.05 24.44 -3.96
CA LEU A 311 -11.11 24.32 -4.97
C LEU A 311 -10.57 24.55 -6.38
N GLY A 312 -9.60 25.44 -6.55
CA GLY A 312 -8.90 25.66 -7.82
C GLY A 312 -8.15 24.41 -8.29
N LEU A 313 -7.38 23.76 -7.40
CA LEU A 313 -6.70 22.48 -7.69
C LEU A 313 -7.69 21.35 -8.00
N LEU A 314 -8.80 21.29 -7.27
CA LEU A 314 -9.87 20.31 -7.53
C LEU A 314 -10.49 20.52 -8.92
N GLN A 315 -10.78 21.77 -9.30
CA GLN A 315 -11.30 22.10 -10.62
C GLN A 315 -10.30 21.73 -11.73
N GLU A 316 -9.01 22.02 -11.52
CA GLU A 316 -7.95 21.63 -12.43
C GLU A 316 -7.94 20.11 -12.65
N GLY A 317 -8.12 19.32 -11.58
CA GLY A 317 -8.21 17.87 -11.66
C GLY A 317 -9.40 17.39 -12.50
N PHE A 318 -10.55 18.03 -12.38
CA PHE A 318 -11.73 17.72 -13.19
C PHE A 318 -11.52 18.07 -14.67
N ASP A 319 -10.89 19.21 -14.96
CA ASP A 319 -10.73 19.73 -16.34
C ASP A 319 -9.60 19.01 -17.10
N ASN A 320 -8.58 18.52 -16.38
CA ASN A 320 -7.38 17.92 -16.98
C ASN A 320 -7.34 16.39 -16.94
N ARG A 321 -8.48 15.74 -16.75
CA ARG A 321 -8.60 14.27 -16.81
C ARG A 321 -7.74 13.54 -15.79
N TRP A 322 -7.64 14.06 -14.55
CA TRP A 322 -6.95 13.36 -13.48
C TRP A 322 -7.74 12.19 -12.90
N ILE A 323 -9.02 12.08 -13.31
CA ILE A 323 -9.94 11.04 -12.85
C ILE A 323 -10.38 10.21 -14.05
N ASP A 324 -10.21 8.91 -13.98
CA ASP A 324 -10.81 7.95 -14.91
C ASP A 324 -12.18 7.54 -14.34
N ILE A 325 -13.26 8.06 -14.95
CA ILE A 325 -14.58 8.14 -14.33
C ILE A 325 -15.39 6.87 -14.52
N TYR A 326 -15.42 6.34 -15.74
CA TYR A 326 -16.38 5.31 -16.13
C TYR A 326 -15.73 3.93 -16.12
N GLU A 327 -16.55 2.91 -15.82
CA GLU A 327 -16.15 1.53 -16.00
C GLU A 327 -15.96 1.20 -17.48
N ASN A 328 -14.99 0.36 -17.77
CA ASN A 328 -14.77 -0.27 -19.07
C ASN A 328 -14.16 -1.66 -18.87
N GLU A 329 -14.32 -2.52 -19.87
CA GLU A 329 -13.65 -3.81 -19.91
C GLU A 329 -12.12 -3.58 -19.96
N GLY A 330 -11.39 -4.25 -19.06
CA GLY A 330 -9.93 -4.07 -18.96
C GLY A 330 -9.48 -3.03 -17.92
N LYS A 331 -10.38 -2.19 -17.40
CA LYS A 331 -10.04 -1.29 -16.31
C LYS A 331 -9.68 -2.08 -15.04
N ARG A 332 -8.58 -1.72 -14.42
CA ARG A 332 -8.19 -2.35 -13.17
C ARG A 332 -9.16 -1.96 -12.06
N SER A 333 -9.74 -2.95 -11.40
CA SER A 333 -10.52 -2.72 -10.17
C SER A 333 -9.59 -2.25 -9.05
N GLY A 334 -10.00 -1.20 -8.35
CA GLY A 334 -9.31 -0.66 -7.19
C GLY A 334 -9.40 -1.57 -5.96
#